data_031eeac018e25b703432cbe9a9ba0979
#
_entry.id   031eeac018e25b703432cbe9a9ba0979
#
_cell.length_a   1.000
_cell.length_b   1.000
_cell.length_c   1.000
_cell.angle_alpha   90.00
_cell.angle_beta   90.00
_cell.angle_gamma   90.00
#
_symmetry.space_group_name_H-M   'P 1'
#
loop_
_entity.id
_entity.type
_entity.pdbx_description
1 polymer ?
#
loop_
_entity_poly.entity_id
_entity_poly.type
_entity_poly.pdbx_seq_one_letter_code
_entity_poly.pdbx_strand_id
1 'polypeptide(L)'
;MKHFIAVLYGSALCFLFAFQQQDNKNITNPADLSDFSRLDTGKIASHFYLTRFSYTPETWARLMKNPEDRRVAARTYIESVGGKLHGFWYAFGAYDGYCIWEAPDNVSMAAVGLAITGGGALSKFETTPLLTVEETLEALRRAQKVGYRQPGT
;
A
#
# COMPACT_ATOMS: atom_id res chain seq x y z
N MET A 1 -52.95 30.94 -34.12
CA MET A 1 -53.10 29.69 -33.42
C MET A 1 -52.03 29.58 -32.40
N LYS A 2 -52.42 29.76 -31.19
CA LYS A 2 -51.73 29.87 -29.92
C LYS A 2 -51.65 28.50 -29.30
N HIS A 3 -50.67 28.33 -28.41
CA HIS A 3 -50.55 27.31 -27.34
C HIS A 3 -49.67 26.11 -27.64
N PHE A 4 -48.80 25.99 -26.73
CA PHE A 4 -48.04 24.88 -26.15
C PHE A 4 -46.50 25.02 -26.28
N ILE A 5 -45.89 25.82 -25.39
CA ILE A 5 -44.56 25.56 -24.86
C ILE A 5 -44.55 26.16 -23.45
N ALA A 6 -44.86 25.37 -22.45
CA ALA A 6 -44.49 25.61 -21.07
C ALA A 6 -44.84 24.34 -20.26
N VAL A 7 -43.91 23.47 -20.05
CA VAL A 7 -43.74 22.59 -18.88
C VAL A 7 -42.56 21.66 -19.21
N LEU A 8 -41.36 22.02 -18.84
CA LEU A 8 -40.22 21.11 -18.68
C LEU A 8 -38.99 21.83 -18.04
N TYR A 9 -39.26 22.69 -17.04
CA TYR A 9 -38.14 23.26 -16.24
C TYR A 9 -38.36 23.15 -14.73
N GLY A 10 -39.10 22.14 -14.28
CA GLY A 10 -39.45 21.96 -12.84
C GLY A 10 -38.78 20.83 -12.12
N SER A 11 -38.06 19.94 -12.77
CA SER A 11 -37.55 18.71 -12.12
C SER A 11 -36.03 18.61 -11.89
N ALA A 12 -35.26 19.53 -12.45
CA ALA A 12 -33.79 19.51 -12.29
C ALA A 12 -33.29 20.32 -11.09
N LEU A 13 -34.09 21.21 -10.51
CA LEU A 13 -33.68 22.06 -9.37
C LEU A 13 -33.95 21.41 -8.01
N CYS A 14 -34.80 20.39 -7.91
CA CYS A 14 -35.07 19.69 -6.67
C CYS A 14 -34.01 18.63 -6.34
N PHE A 15 -33.25 18.13 -7.32
CA PHE A 15 -32.21 17.13 -7.06
C PHE A 15 -30.87 17.72 -6.59
N LEU A 16 -30.62 18.98 -6.83
CA LEU A 16 -29.39 19.67 -6.42
C LEU A 16 -29.43 20.19 -4.96
N PHE A 17 -30.63 20.35 -4.37
CA PHE A 17 -30.78 20.81 -2.98
C PHE A 17 -30.78 19.67 -1.95
N ALA A 18 -30.94 18.41 -2.37
CA ALA A 18 -30.94 17.26 -1.47
C ALA A 18 -29.53 16.72 -1.15
N PHE A 19 -28.48 17.18 -1.86
CA PHE A 19 -27.11 16.69 -1.67
C PHE A 19 -26.22 17.60 -0.81
N GLN A 20 -26.76 18.70 -0.29
CA GLN A 20 -25.98 19.71 0.44
C GLN A 20 -26.39 19.82 1.91
N GLN A 21 -27.09 18.83 2.45
CA GLN A 21 -27.47 18.78 3.87
C GLN A 21 -27.05 17.43 4.49
N GLN A 22 -25.78 17.04 4.27
CA GLN A 22 -25.18 15.93 4.97
C GLN A 22 -24.10 16.45 5.91
N ASP A 23 -24.57 16.69 7.13
CA ASP A 23 -23.91 16.51 8.41
C ASP A 23 -22.57 17.23 8.66
N ASN A 24 -22.71 18.50 8.98
CA ASN A 24 -21.80 19.12 9.94
C ASN A 24 -22.26 18.73 11.36
N LYS A 25 -22.02 17.50 11.79
CA LYS A 25 -22.09 17.13 13.19
C LYS A 25 -20.83 17.67 13.87
N ASN A 26 -20.98 18.82 14.53
CA ASN A 26 -20.04 19.30 15.52
C ASN A 26 -19.81 18.21 16.58
N ILE A 27 -18.64 17.60 16.57
CA ILE A 27 -18.16 16.70 17.62
C ILE A 27 -17.81 17.60 18.82
N THR A 28 -18.77 17.79 19.73
CA THR A 28 -18.61 18.65 20.90
C THR A 28 -18.64 17.88 22.24
N ASN A 29 -18.64 16.53 22.19
CA ASN A 29 -18.71 15.74 23.43
C ASN A 29 -17.44 14.87 23.59
N PRO A 30 -16.68 14.99 24.72
CA PRO A 30 -15.54 14.12 25.00
C PRO A 30 -15.87 12.63 25.03
N ALA A 31 -17.14 12.24 25.22
CA ALA A 31 -17.60 10.86 25.15
C ALA A 31 -17.56 10.28 23.71
N ASP A 32 -17.61 11.14 22.67
CA ASP A 32 -17.50 10.72 21.27
C ASP A 32 -16.08 10.31 20.88
N LEU A 33 -15.07 10.75 21.63
CA LEU A 33 -13.67 10.36 21.37
C LEU A 33 -13.37 8.94 21.87
N SER A 34 -14.16 8.40 22.80
CA SER A 34 -14.02 7.01 23.25
C SER A 34 -14.55 6.00 22.24
N ASP A 35 -15.42 6.42 21.35
CA ASP A 35 -15.97 5.57 20.28
C ASP A 35 -15.01 5.46 19.06
N PHE A 36 -14.10 6.42 18.91
CA PHE A 36 -13.03 6.31 17.89
C PHE A 36 -12.06 5.15 18.17
N SER A 37 -11.91 4.72 19.42
CA SER A 37 -11.11 3.54 19.76
C SER A 37 -11.81 2.22 19.41
N ARG A 38 -13.12 2.26 19.12
CA ARG A 38 -13.93 1.11 18.67
C ARG A 38 -14.06 0.99 17.15
N LEU A 39 -13.62 2.00 16.40
CA LEU A 39 -13.52 1.95 14.95
C LEU A 39 -12.23 1.26 14.48
N ASP A 40 -11.65 0.39 15.31
CA ASP A 40 -10.71 -0.62 14.86
C ASP A 40 -11.50 -1.72 14.12
N THR A 41 -12.18 -1.26 13.06
CA THR A 41 -12.76 -2.13 12.06
C THR A 41 -11.60 -2.72 11.26
N GLY A 42 -11.01 -3.82 11.76
CA GLY A 42 -10.40 -4.83 10.92
C GLY A 42 -9.51 -4.33 9.78
N LYS A 43 -8.81 -3.20 9.92
CA LYS A 43 -7.71 -2.89 9.02
C LYS A 43 -6.66 -3.94 9.33
N ILE A 44 -6.63 -4.99 8.51
CA ILE A 44 -5.54 -5.95 8.51
C ILE A 44 -4.27 -5.11 8.53
N ALA A 45 -3.50 -5.20 9.62
CA ALA A 45 -2.26 -4.46 9.76
C ALA A 45 -1.38 -4.89 8.59
N SER A 46 -1.26 -4.04 7.57
CA SER A 46 -0.38 -4.34 6.45
C SER A 46 1.04 -3.94 6.82
N HIS A 47 1.99 -4.79 6.47
CA HIS A 47 3.41 -4.56 6.69
C HIS A 47 4.04 -3.98 5.44
N PHE A 48 4.88 -2.96 5.60
CA PHE A 48 5.61 -2.34 4.50
C PHE A 48 6.94 -3.03 4.25
N TYR A 49 7.30 -3.13 2.98
CA TYR A 49 8.53 -3.76 2.53
C TYR A 49 9.25 -2.89 1.51
N LEU A 50 10.57 -2.80 1.65
CA LEU A 50 11.46 -2.31 0.63
C LEU A 50 12.11 -3.53 -0.04
N THR A 51 11.82 -3.74 -1.31
CA THR A 51 12.49 -4.74 -2.13
C THR A 51 13.47 -4.06 -3.07
N ARG A 52 14.69 -4.61 -3.14
CA ARG A 52 15.71 -4.26 -4.12
C ARG A 52 16.11 -5.50 -4.90
N PHE A 53 16.35 -5.33 -6.19
CA PHE A 53 16.59 -6.45 -7.07
C PHE A 53 17.57 -6.12 -8.20
N SER A 54 18.19 -7.16 -8.76
CA SER A 54 18.94 -7.07 -10.02
C SER A 54 18.49 -8.17 -10.97
N TYR A 55 18.35 -7.83 -12.23
CA TYR A 55 18.05 -8.78 -13.29
C TYR A 55 19.27 -9.62 -13.69
N THR A 56 19.01 -10.76 -14.29
CA THR A 56 20.07 -11.49 -14.99
C THR A 56 20.39 -10.80 -16.34
N PRO A 57 21.59 -11.00 -16.90
CA PRO A 57 21.91 -10.49 -18.25
C PRO A 57 20.90 -10.93 -19.31
N GLU A 58 20.41 -12.18 -19.23
CA GLU A 58 19.42 -12.75 -20.14
C GLU A 58 18.07 -12.03 -20.01
N THR A 59 17.69 -11.63 -18.80
CA THR A 59 16.47 -10.85 -18.58
C THR A 59 16.59 -9.46 -19.17
N TRP A 60 17.72 -8.79 -18.98
CA TRP A 60 18.00 -7.51 -19.62
C TRP A 60 17.96 -7.60 -21.14
N ALA A 61 18.57 -8.65 -21.73
CA ALA A 61 18.53 -8.86 -23.16
C ALA A 61 17.10 -9.04 -23.69
N ARG A 62 16.24 -9.76 -22.96
CA ARG A 62 14.82 -9.90 -23.30
C ARG A 62 14.06 -8.57 -23.23
N LEU A 63 14.29 -7.80 -22.16
CA LEU A 63 13.65 -6.50 -21.96
C LEU A 63 14.10 -5.47 -23.01
N MET A 64 15.35 -5.51 -23.45
CA MET A 64 15.83 -4.65 -24.54
C MET A 64 15.18 -5.03 -25.88
N LYS A 65 14.96 -6.32 -26.12
CA LYS A 65 14.31 -6.79 -27.35
C LYS A 65 12.80 -6.47 -27.35
N ASN A 66 12.14 -6.61 -26.21
CA ASN A 66 10.71 -6.36 -26.04
C ASN A 66 10.52 -5.51 -24.76
N PRO A 67 10.59 -4.19 -24.86
CA PRO A 67 10.38 -3.30 -23.72
C PRO A 67 8.96 -3.46 -23.14
N GLU A 68 8.88 -3.67 -21.84
CA GLU A 68 7.60 -3.80 -21.14
C GLU A 68 7.61 -3.06 -19.79
N ASP A 69 6.46 -2.60 -19.36
CA ASP A 69 6.29 -2.00 -18.03
C ASP A 69 6.20 -3.07 -16.95
N ARG A 70 7.32 -3.35 -16.28
CA ARG A 70 7.42 -4.37 -15.24
C ARG A 70 6.60 -4.03 -13.97
N ARG A 71 6.15 -2.78 -13.79
CA ARG A 71 5.25 -2.41 -12.69
C ARG A 71 3.92 -3.13 -12.78
N VAL A 72 3.42 -3.35 -14.00
CA VAL A 72 2.15 -4.06 -14.22
C VAL A 72 2.26 -5.49 -13.72
N ALA A 73 3.32 -6.21 -14.10
CA ALA A 73 3.56 -7.56 -13.62
C ALA A 73 3.76 -7.58 -12.09
N ALA A 74 4.59 -6.68 -11.55
CA ALA A 74 4.84 -6.58 -10.11
C ALA A 74 3.54 -6.39 -9.33
N ARG A 75 2.69 -5.48 -9.79
CA ARG A 75 1.38 -5.24 -9.18
C ARG A 75 0.52 -6.50 -9.14
N THR A 76 0.43 -7.22 -10.25
CA THR A 76 -0.42 -8.40 -10.37
C THR A 76 -0.10 -9.47 -9.31
N TYR A 77 1.18 -9.83 -9.12
CA TYR A 77 1.50 -10.87 -8.13
C TYR A 77 1.51 -10.35 -6.70
N ILE A 78 1.76 -9.07 -6.45
CA ILE A 78 1.61 -8.46 -5.13
C ILE A 78 0.14 -8.44 -4.72
N GLU A 79 -0.76 -8.00 -5.61
CA GLU A 79 -2.21 -7.97 -5.36
C GLU A 79 -2.80 -9.38 -5.20
N SER A 80 -2.23 -10.41 -5.84
CA SER A 80 -2.71 -11.79 -5.71
C SER A 80 -2.58 -12.36 -4.28
N VAL A 81 -1.73 -11.77 -3.45
CA VAL A 81 -1.57 -12.13 -2.03
C VAL A 81 -2.20 -11.10 -1.08
N GLY A 82 -3.06 -10.21 -1.60
CA GLY A 82 -3.71 -9.16 -0.83
C GLY A 82 -2.81 -7.96 -0.52
N GLY A 83 -1.68 -7.83 -1.19
CA GLY A 83 -0.76 -6.72 -1.05
C GLY A 83 -1.07 -5.54 -1.97
N LYS A 84 -0.25 -4.47 -1.88
CA LYS A 84 -0.36 -3.29 -2.73
C LYS A 84 1.02 -2.75 -3.07
N LEU A 85 1.25 -2.49 -4.36
CA LEU A 85 2.46 -1.84 -4.84
C LEU A 85 2.31 -0.32 -4.74
N HIS A 86 3.18 0.34 -3.98
CA HIS A 86 3.22 1.80 -3.82
C HIS A 86 4.13 2.48 -4.84
N GLY A 87 5.26 1.84 -5.18
CA GLY A 87 6.18 2.39 -6.14
C GLY A 87 7.18 1.37 -6.67
N PHE A 88 7.68 1.64 -7.89
CA PHE A 88 8.65 0.81 -8.59
C PHE A 88 9.57 1.72 -9.39
N TRP A 89 10.88 1.61 -9.17
CA TRP A 89 11.89 2.42 -9.84
C TRP A 89 13.03 1.54 -10.34
N TYR A 90 13.59 1.92 -11.47
CA TYR A 90 14.87 1.42 -11.92
C TYR A 90 16.01 2.26 -11.34
N ALA A 91 17.18 1.64 -11.20
CA ALA A 91 18.41 2.25 -10.72
C ALA A 91 19.59 1.66 -11.49
N PHE A 92 20.72 2.36 -11.46
CA PHE A 92 21.98 1.95 -12.11
C PHE A 92 23.11 2.00 -11.08
N GLY A 93 23.14 0.99 -10.19
CA GLY A 93 24.10 0.91 -9.08
C GLY A 93 24.27 -0.52 -8.59
N ALA A 94 24.29 -0.70 -7.27
CA ALA A 94 24.41 -2.02 -6.66
C ALA A 94 23.19 -2.93 -6.92
N TYR A 95 22.05 -2.32 -7.23
CA TYR A 95 20.80 -2.96 -7.64
C TYR A 95 20.21 -2.24 -8.85
N ASP A 96 19.45 -2.98 -9.66
CA ASP A 96 18.83 -2.47 -10.88
C ASP A 96 17.46 -1.85 -10.62
N GLY A 97 16.86 -2.11 -9.48
CA GLY A 97 15.57 -1.51 -9.13
C GLY A 97 15.18 -1.66 -7.67
N TYR A 98 14.17 -0.87 -7.32
CA TYR A 98 13.59 -0.76 -5.98
C TYR A 98 12.08 -0.74 -6.05
N CYS A 99 11.43 -1.44 -5.11
CA CYS A 99 9.98 -1.40 -4.93
C CYS A 99 9.66 -1.07 -3.49
N ILE A 100 8.62 -0.25 -3.28
CA ILE A 100 7.95 -0.10 -1.99
C ILE A 100 6.55 -0.69 -2.14
N TRP A 101 6.19 -1.60 -1.27
CA TRP A 101 4.93 -2.31 -1.30
C TRP A 101 4.49 -2.78 0.08
N GLU A 102 3.26 -3.19 0.22
CA GLU A 102 2.70 -3.74 1.45
C GLU A 102 2.10 -5.12 1.21
N ALA A 103 2.11 -5.95 2.25
CA ALA A 103 1.42 -7.23 2.29
C ALA A 103 0.74 -7.42 3.65
N PRO A 104 -0.30 -8.30 3.73
CA PRO A 104 -0.99 -8.59 4.99
C PRO A 104 -0.06 -9.15 6.07
N ASP A 105 0.93 -9.93 5.68
CA ASP A 105 1.86 -10.61 6.59
C ASP A 105 3.16 -11.03 5.89
N ASN A 106 4.12 -11.51 6.70
CA ASN A 106 5.42 -11.98 6.22
C ASN A 106 5.33 -13.24 5.36
N VAL A 107 4.30 -14.08 5.51
CA VAL A 107 4.12 -15.29 4.69
C VAL A 107 3.70 -14.90 3.29
N SER A 108 2.76 -13.96 3.16
CA SER A 108 2.35 -13.36 1.88
C SER A 108 3.53 -12.71 1.17
N MET A 109 4.34 -11.93 1.90
CA MET A 109 5.57 -11.34 1.36
C MET A 109 6.54 -12.41 0.87
N ALA A 110 6.78 -13.45 1.65
CA ALA A 110 7.70 -14.52 1.30
C ALA A 110 7.20 -15.32 0.09
N ALA A 111 5.87 -15.53 -0.05
CA ALA A 111 5.28 -16.20 -1.21
C ALA A 111 5.58 -15.45 -2.52
N VAL A 112 5.43 -14.12 -2.51
CA VAL A 112 5.81 -13.28 -3.66
C VAL A 112 7.30 -13.40 -3.95
N GLY A 113 8.15 -13.33 -2.92
CA GLY A 113 9.61 -13.46 -3.07
C GLY A 113 10.02 -14.80 -3.67
N LEU A 114 9.45 -15.90 -3.19
CA LEU A 114 9.73 -17.26 -3.69
C LEU A 114 9.27 -17.42 -5.14
N ALA A 115 8.09 -16.92 -5.50
CA ALA A 115 7.58 -16.98 -6.89
C ALA A 115 8.49 -16.23 -7.86
N ILE A 116 8.93 -15.02 -7.47
CA ILE A 116 9.85 -14.21 -8.30
C ILE A 116 11.21 -14.91 -8.45
N THR A 117 11.78 -15.38 -7.35
CA THR A 117 13.10 -16.00 -7.32
C THR A 117 13.09 -17.31 -8.11
N GLY A 118 12.05 -18.12 -7.92
CA GLY A 118 11.84 -19.37 -8.67
C GLY A 118 11.69 -19.17 -10.19
N GLY A 119 11.26 -17.98 -10.61
CA GLY A 119 11.15 -17.62 -12.03
C GLY A 119 12.48 -17.35 -12.73
N GLY A 120 13.61 -17.26 -12.00
CA GLY A 120 14.97 -17.16 -12.57
C GLY A 120 15.28 -15.86 -13.32
N ALA A 121 14.43 -14.84 -13.24
CA ALA A 121 14.64 -13.56 -13.92
C ALA A 121 15.62 -12.63 -13.18
N LEU A 122 15.86 -12.88 -11.92
CA LEU A 122 16.67 -12.03 -11.04
C LEU A 122 17.95 -12.74 -10.62
N SER A 123 19.05 -12.00 -10.61
CA SER A 123 20.35 -12.41 -10.07
C SER A 123 20.49 -12.06 -8.59
N LYS A 124 19.77 -11.03 -8.14
CA LYS A 124 19.69 -10.60 -6.73
C LYS A 124 18.25 -10.23 -6.38
N PHE A 125 17.82 -10.63 -5.21
CA PHE A 125 16.51 -10.24 -4.66
C PHE A 125 16.62 -10.13 -3.15
N GLU A 126 16.23 -8.98 -2.61
CA GLU A 126 16.38 -8.68 -1.20
C GLU A 126 15.18 -7.86 -0.74
N THR A 127 14.50 -8.32 0.30
CA THR A 127 13.34 -7.63 0.86
C THR A 127 13.58 -7.31 2.33
N THR A 128 13.45 -6.04 2.67
CA THR A 128 13.61 -5.50 4.02
C THR A 128 12.25 -5.10 4.55
N PRO A 129 11.76 -5.68 5.65
CA PRO A 129 10.60 -5.16 6.36
C PRO A 129 10.86 -3.75 6.87
N LEU A 130 9.88 -2.88 6.72
CA LEU A 130 9.94 -1.51 7.20
C LEU A 130 9.00 -1.36 8.41
N LEU A 131 9.44 -0.60 9.40
CA LEU A 131 8.58 -0.16 10.49
C LEU A 131 8.08 1.26 10.20
N THR A 132 6.83 1.52 10.50
CA THR A 132 6.29 2.89 10.54
C THR A 132 6.90 3.66 11.71
N VAL A 133 6.69 4.97 11.72
CA VAL A 133 7.11 5.79 12.87
C VAL A 133 6.38 5.36 14.14
N GLU A 134 5.10 5.04 14.05
CA GLU A 134 4.25 4.60 15.16
C GLU A 134 4.73 3.26 15.73
N GLU A 135 5.03 2.28 14.88
CA GLU A 135 5.60 0.99 15.28
C GLU A 135 6.97 1.18 15.93
N THR A 136 7.79 2.08 15.40
CA THR A 136 9.10 2.40 15.97
C THR A 136 8.96 3.04 17.36
N LEU A 137 8.03 3.97 17.55
CA LEU A 137 7.76 4.56 18.86
C LEU A 137 7.27 3.52 19.87
N GLU A 138 6.44 2.58 19.44
CA GLU A 138 6.02 1.47 20.31
C GLU A 138 7.18 0.53 20.63
N ALA A 139 8.03 0.21 19.67
CA ALA A 139 9.24 -0.59 19.90
C ALA A 139 10.18 0.09 20.92
N LEU A 140 10.35 1.41 20.86
CA LEU A 140 11.13 2.18 21.82
C LEU A 140 10.55 2.07 23.24
N ARG A 141 9.22 2.17 23.40
CA ARG A 141 8.57 1.99 24.71
C ARG A 141 8.78 0.58 25.27
N ARG A 142 8.68 -0.43 24.41
CA ARG A 142 8.93 -1.84 24.81
C ARG A 142 10.39 -2.07 25.16
N ALA A 143 11.32 -1.47 24.43
CA ALA A 143 12.76 -1.61 24.66
C ALA A 143 13.18 -1.15 26.06
N GLN A 144 12.49 -0.16 26.66
CA GLN A 144 12.76 0.27 28.04
C GLN A 144 12.56 -0.83 29.09
N LYS A 145 11.79 -1.88 28.75
CA LYS A 145 11.49 -3.01 29.65
C LYS A 145 12.34 -4.25 29.32
N VAL A 146 13.17 -4.18 28.28
CA VAL A 146 14.06 -5.30 27.89
C VAL A 146 15.30 -5.29 28.77
N GLY A 147 15.48 -6.35 29.54
CA GLY A 147 16.68 -6.56 30.35
C GLY A 147 17.85 -7.00 29.47
N TYR A 148 18.54 -6.06 28.84
CA TYR A 148 19.72 -6.37 28.04
C TYR A 148 20.97 -6.49 28.91
N ARG A 149 21.73 -7.59 28.76
CA ARG A 149 23.04 -7.78 29.34
C ARG A 149 24.10 -7.75 28.25
N GLN A 150 25.13 -6.92 28.46
CA GLN A 150 26.22 -6.83 27.49
C GLN A 150 27.03 -8.14 27.47
N PRO A 151 27.53 -8.58 26.31
CA PRO A 151 28.45 -9.72 26.23
C PRO A 151 29.72 -9.48 27.09
N GLY A 152 30.15 -10.49 27.89
CA GLY A 152 31.35 -10.39 28.69
C GLY A 152 31.22 -9.67 30.04
N THR A 153 29.98 -9.32 30.46
CA THR A 153 29.70 -8.74 31.80
C THR A 153 29.08 -9.76 32.74
#